data_45d74fa394eee00b6fae9b3bb4e4414d
#
_entry.id   45d74fa394eee00b6fae9b3bb4e4414d
#
_cell.length_a   1.000
_cell.length_b   1.000
_cell.length_c   1.000
_cell.angle_alpha   90.00
_cell.angle_beta   90.00
_cell.angle_gamma   90.00
#
_symmetry.space_group_name_H-M   'P 1'
#
loop_
_entity.id
_entity.type
_entity.pdbx_description
1 polymer ?
#
loop_
_entity_poly.entity_id
_entity_poly.type
_entity_poly.pdbx_seq_one_letter_code
_entity_poly.pdbx_strand_id
1 'polypeptide(L)'
;YALGKGYGHTLIVLSSEDKAKKLYEEYRFLNENTSYYPAKDLLFYQADIHGKQLVKQRMETLQMMMEAKSQVTVITTIDGFMDELPSEAEIKGDILTISNGEALEFESLKEKIIKLGYDREAQVDGPGQFAVRGGIIDIYPLTEELPIRIEFWGDEVDSIRTFDVDSQRSVENLEQIVIYPADDRLGSDRKVSFINYFDPKDTLVFLDEPARLLEKGRLAENEVEKARENRAEEMERTGEMEEAPEFFTTDEIIKFLNKFCM
;
A
#
# COMPACT_ATOMS: atom_id res chain seq x y z
N TYR A 1 12.97 18.43 -10.26
CA TYR A 1 14.13 17.74 -9.67
C TYR A 1 15.07 18.71 -8.91
N ALA A 2 15.55 19.77 -9.56
CA ALA A 2 16.50 20.69 -8.91
C ALA A 2 15.93 21.42 -7.68
N LEU A 3 14.63 21.77 -7.70
CA LEU A 3 13.96 22.45 -6.59
C LEU A 3 13.73 21.54 -5.36
N GLY A 4 13.62 20.23 -5.56
CA GLY A 4 13.43 19.26 -4.48
C GLY A 4 14.70 18.95 -3.67
N LYS A 5 15.88 19.37 -4.13
CA LYS A 5 17.13 19.12 -3.40
C LYS A 5 17.13 19.83 -2.05
N GLY A 6 17.26 19.06 -0.97
CA GLY A 6 17.24 19.55 0.40
C GLY A 6 16.00 19.13 1.18
N TYR A 7 15.06 18.46 0.55
CA TYR A 7 13.90 17.81 1.16
C TYR A 7 14.04 16.30 1.06
N GLY A 8 13.56 15.57 2.07
CA GLY A 8 13.51 14.10 2.04
C GLY A 8 12.47 13.60 1.04
N HIS A 9 11.39 14.35 0.85
CA HIS A 9 10.31 14.00 -0.06
C HIS A 9 9.97 15.12 -1.03
N THR A 10 9.56 14.71 -2.24
CA THR A 10 8.87 15.57 -3.20
C THR A 10 7.52 14.94 -3.51
N LEU A 11 6.44 15.67 -3.28
CA LEU A 11 5.07 15.26 -3.55
C LEU A 11 4.52 16.03 -4.73
N ILE A 12 4.11 15.33 -5.78
CA ILE A 12 3.52 15.93 -6.99
C ILE A 12 2.07 15.47 -7.10
N VAL A 13 1.14 16.42 -7.04
CA VAL A 13 -0.30 16.14 -7.08
C VAL A 13 -0.86 16.63 -8.42
N LEU A 14 -1.48 15.72 -9.16
CA LEU A 14 -2.03 15.97 -10.48
C LEU A 14 -3.55 15.84 -10.52
N SER A 15 -4.17 16.47 -11.51
CA SER A 15 -5.63 16.55 -11.65
C SER A 15 -6.25 15.30 -12.30
N SER A 16 -5.44 14.36 -12.82
CA SER A 16 -5.95 13.12 -13.39
C SER A 16 -4.92 11.99 -13.30
N GLU A 17 -5.42 10.78 -13.24
CA GLU A 17 -4.63 9.56 -13.19
C GLU A 17 -3.74 9.40 -14.43
N ASP A 18 -4.27 9.69 -15.62
CA ASP A 18 -3.51 9.60 -16.87
C ASP A 18 -2.29 10.54 -16.88
N LYS A 19 -2.47 11.78 -16.38
CA LYS A 19 -1.36 12.72 -16.22
C LYS A 19 -0.35 12.21 -15.20
N ALA A 20 -0.81 11.65 -14.09
CA ALA A 20 0.03 11.13 -13.02
C ALA A 20 0.87 9.94 -13.52
N LYS A 21 0.26 8.97 -14.16
CA LYS A 21 0.94 7.81 -14.76
C LYS A 21 1.96 8.24 -15.81
N LYS A 22 1.59 9.15 -16.72
CA LYS A 22 2.50 9.67 -17.73
C LYS A 22 3.70 10.36 -17.12
N LEU A 23 3.48 11.24 -16.13
CA LEU A 23 4.58 11.93 -15.46
C LEU A 23 5.47 10.92 -14.72
N TYR A 24 4.89 9.92 -14.04
CA TYR A 24 5.64 8.86 -13.39
C TYR A 24 6.55 8.12 -14.39
N GLU A 25 6.01 7.68 -15.53
CA GLU A 25 6.79 6.97 -16.54
C GLU A 25 7.95 7.81 -17.09
N GLU A 26 7.78 9.11 -17.24
CA GLU A 26 8.84 10.01 -17.70
C GLU A 26 9.85 10.32 -16.58
N TYR A 27 9.36 10.56 -15.34
CA TYR A 27 10.20 11.06 -14.25
C TYR A 27 11.07 9.97 -13.61
N ARG A 28 10.61 8.71 -13.58
CA ARG A 28 11.37 7.56 -13.04
C ARG A 28 12.71 7.35 -13.75
N PHE A 29 12.86 7.77 -15.02
CA PHE A 29 14.15 7.73 -15.72
C PHE A 29 15.15 8.79 -15.22
N LEU A 30 14.66 9.84 -14.57
CA LEU A 30 15.47 10.92 -14.00
C LEU A 30 15.81 10.70 -12.54
N ASN A 31 14.95 9.99 -11.82
CA ASN A 31 15.08 9.66 -10.41
C ASN A 31 14.47 8.29 -10.13
N GLU A 32 15.32 7.31 -9.83
CA GLU A 32 14.91 5.93 -9.55
C GLU A 32 14.00 5.84 -8.30
N ASN A 33 14.19 6.74 -7.33
CA ASN A 33 13.33 6.83 -6.14
C ASN A 33 12.05 7.64 -6.45
N THR A 34 11.36 7.27 -7.52
CA THR A 34 10.07 7.85 -7.91
C THR A 34 9.01 6.77 -7.88
N SER A 35 7.91 7.04 -7.20
CA SER A 35 6.77 6.13 -7.13
C SER A 35 5.47 6.83 -7.52
N TYR A 36 4.55 6.06 -8.06
CA TYR A 36 3.17 6.47 -8.33
C TYR A 36 2.24 5.84 -7.29
N TYR A 37 1.57 6.68 -6.51
CA TYR A 37 0.58 6.26 -5.53
C TYR A 37 -0.83 6.42 -6.12
N PRO A 38 -1.53 5.33 -6.48
CA PRO A 38 -2.85 5.37 -7.08
C PRO A 38 -3.93 5.66 -6.05
N ALA A 39 -5.00 6.36 -6.48
CA ALA A 39 -6.24 6.46 -5.72
C ALA A 39 -6.97 5.12 -5.67
N LYS A 40 -7.69 4.85 -4.58
CA LYS A 40 -8.68 3.77 -4.53
C LYS A 40 -9.98 4.24 -5.14
N ASP A 41 -10.64 3.32 -5.82
CA ASP A 41 -12.04 3.52 -6.18
C ASP A 41 -12.91 3.28 -4.94
N LEU A 42 -13.35 4.38 -4.33
CA LEU A 42 -14.20 4.35 -3.15
C LEU A 42 -15.64 3.89 -3.44
N LEU A 43 -16.00 3.77 -4.73
CA LEU A 43 -17.33 3.34 -5.16
C LEU A 43 -17.44 1.82 -5.26
N PHE A 44 -16.36 1.15 -5.71
CA PHE A 44 -16.32 -0.30 -5.97
C PHE A 44 -15.44 -1.02 -4.94
N TYR A 45 -15.85 -0.97 -3.70
CA TYR A 45 -15.13 -1.50 -2.55
C TYR A 45 -14.88 -3.03 -2.59
N GLN A 46 -15.62 -3.78 -3.41
CA GLN A 46 -15.63 -5.25 -3.42
C GLN A 46 -15.08 -5.91 -4.69
N ALA A 47 -14.56 -5.18 -5.67
CA ALA A 47 -14.09 -5.78 -6.90
C ALA A 47 -12.64 -6.30 -6.79
N ASP A 48 -12.49 -7.57 -6.47
CA ASP A 48 -11.23 -8.25 -6.12
C ASP A 48 -10.11 -8.28 -7.19
N ILE A 49 -10.43 -8.14 -8.48
CA ILE A 49 -9.44 -8.43 -9.53
C ILE A 49 -8.43 -7.30 -9.74
N HIS A 50 -8.85 -6.05 -9.54
CA HIS A 50 -7.96 -4.87 -9.63
C HIS A 50 -7.37 -4.46 -8.27
N GLY A 51 -7.93 -4.99 -7.18
CA GLY A 51 -7.56 -4.65 -5.82
C GLY A 51 -6.11 -5.01 -5.49
N LYS A 52 -5.66 -6.22 -5.79
CA LYS A 52 -4.30 -6.68 -5.42
C LYS A 52 -3.19 -5.88 -6.12
N GLN A 53 -3.34 -5.55 -7.40
CA GLN A 53 -2.35 -4.74 -8.12
C GLN A 53 -2.27 -3.30 -7.60
N LEU A 54 -3.42 -2.72 -7.25
CA LEU A 54 -3.49 -1.40 -6.66
C LEU A 54 -2.87 -1.37 -5.27
N VAL A 55 -3.20 -2.33 -4.42
CA VAL A 55 -2.60 -2.48 -3.07
C VAL A 55 -1.09 -2.69 -3.20
N LYS A 56 -0.62 -3.52 -4.14
CA LYS A 56 0.80 -3.71 -4.44
C LYS A 56 1.49 -2.38 -4.70
N GLN A 57 1.00 -1.58 -5.66
CA GLN A 57 1.60 -0.27 -5.99
C GLN A 57 1.64 0.69 -4.80
N ARG A 58 0.57 0.68 -3.99
CA ARG A 58 0.50 1.52 -2.79
C ARG A 58 1.52 1.06 -1.74
N MET A 59 1.61 -0.24 -1.49
CA MET A 59 2.59 -0.80 -0.54
C MET A 59 4.03 -0.61 -1.02
N GLU A 60 4.32 -0.76 -2.31
CA GLU A 60 5.63 -0.43 -2.90
C GLU A 60 6.01 1.03 -2.67
N THR A 61 5.02 1.96 -2.79
CA THR A 61 5.25 3.38 -2.50
C THR A 61 5.56 3.59 -1.02
N LEU A 62 4.79 2.99 -0.11
CA LEU A 62 5.00 3.10 1.34
C LEU A 62 6.35 2.48 1.74
N GLN A 63 6.71 1.32 1.19
CA GLN A 63 8.01 0.70 1.41
C GLN A 63 9.14 1.63 0.96
N MET A 64 9.06 2.17 -0.27
CA MET A 64 10.06 3.10 -0.79
C MET A 64 10.22 4.32 0.12
N MET A 65 9.13 4.90 0.63
CA MET A 65 9.18 6.04 1.55
C MET A 65 9.83 5.70 2.89
N MET A 66 9.61 4.49 3.41
CA MET A 66 10.13 4.05 4.71
C MET A 66 11.59 3.60 4.65
N GLU A 67 12.05 3.06 3.52
CA GLU A 67 13.38 2.44 3.37
C GLU A 67 14.41 3.34 2.66
N ALA A 68 13.95 4.34 1.89
CA ALA A 68 14.84 5.16 1.10
C ALA A 68 15.84 5.95 1.95
N LYS A 69 17.11 5.86 1.57
CA LYS A 69 18.22 6.63 2.17
C LYS A 69 18.46 7.98 1.47
N SER A 70 17.68 8.29 0.46
CA SER A 70 17.77 9.50 -0.35
C SER A 70 16.37 10.00 -0.66
N GLN A 71 16.28 11.21 -1.24
CA GLN A 71 15.02 11.83 -1.60
C GLN A 71 14.11 10.90 -2.40
N VAL A 72 12.85 10.80 -1.98
CA VAL A 72 11.77 10.10 -2.68
C VAL A 72 10.84 11.11 -3.35
N THR A 73 10.48 10.83 -4.59
CA THR A 73 9.43 11.57 -5.30
C THR A 73 8.18 10.71 -5.39
N VAL A 74 7.07 11.20 -4.86
CA VAL A 74 5.76 10.53 -4.95
C VAL A 74 4.85 11.35 -5.87
N ILE A 75 4.27 10.68 -6.84
CA ILE A 75 3.31 11.25 -7.78
C ILE A 75 1.95 10.64 -7.48
N THR A 76 0.92 11.48 -7.32
CA THR A 76 -0.45 11.03 -7.02
C THR A 76 -1.49 12.01 -7.56
N THR A 77 -2.75 11.70 -7.35
CA THR A 77 -3.90 12.59 -7.61
C THR A 77 -4.54 13.02 -6.30
N ILE A 78 -5.44 14.02 -6.33
CA ILE A 78 -6.07 14.54 -5.11
C ILE A 78 -6.93 13.48 -4.41
N ASP A 79 -7.59 12.63 -5.17
CA ASP A 79 -8.40 11.50 -4.71
C ASP A 79 -7.56 10.40 -4.05
N GLY A 80 -6.25 10.33 -4.34
CA GLY A 80 -5.32 9.46 -3.64
C GLY A 80 -5.12 9.76 -2.15
N PHE A 81 -5.62 10.92 -1.67
CA PHE A 81 -5.60 11.28 -0.25
C PHE A 81 -6.92 11.05 0.46
N MET A 82 -7.96 10.64 -0.25
CA MET A 82 -9.31 10.58 0.30
C MET A 82 -9.57 9.35 1.15
N ASP A 83 -8.96 8.22 0.82
CA ASP A 83 -9.17 7.00 1.59
C ASP A 83 -8.40 6.99 2.92
N GLU A 84 -8.94 6.23 3.85
CA GLU A 84 -8.37 6.02 5.16
C GLU A 84 -7.32 4.91 5.16
N LEU A 85 -6.19 5.19 5.79
CA LEU A 85 -5.06 4.29 5.96
C LEU A 85 -4.71 4.12 7.43
N PRO A 86 -4.07 3.01 7.84
CA PRO A 86 -3.35 2.94 9.09
C PRO A 86 -2.29 4.02 9.17
N SER A 87 -1.87 4.42 10.36
CA SER A 87 -0.73 5.32 10.50
C SER A 87 0.59 4.63 10.09
N GLU A 88 1.60 5.40 9.72
CA GLU A 88 2.93 4.88 9.40
C GLU A 88 3.51 4.01 10.54
N ALA A 89 3.27 4.40 11.79
CA ALA A 89 3.73 3.66 12.96
C ALA A 89 3.06 2.29 13.08
N GLU A 90 1.77 2.18 12.72
CA GLU A 90 1.04 0.91 12.71
C GLU A 90 1.54 0.00 11.60
N ILE A 91 1.71 0.52 10.36
CA ILE A 91 2.30 -0.29 9.27
C ILE A 91 3.69 -0.78 9.64
N LYS A 92 4.55 0.08 10.22
CA LYS A 92 5.88 -0.35 10.71
C LYS A 92 5.80 -1.42 11.79
N GLY A 93 4.79 -1.37 12.65
CA GLY A 93 4.55 -2.38 13.69
C GLY A 93 4.11 -3.73 13.13
N ASP A 94 3.47 -3.73 11.97
CA ASP A 94 2.97 -4.93 11.29
C ASP A 94 3.99 -5.56 10.33
N ILE A 95 5.10 -4.88 10.03
CA ILE A 95 6.16 -5.45 9.19
C ILE A 95 6.80 -6.64 9.90
N LEU A 96 6.86 -7.79 9.24
CA LEU A 96 7.57 -8.97 9.74
C LEU A 96 8.97 -9.04 9.15
N THR A 97 9.95 -9.13 10.01
CA THR A 97 11.33 -9.45 9.62
C THR A 97 11.64 -10.85 10.11
N ILE A 98 12.12 -11.73 9.22
CA ILE A 98 12.43 -13.12 9.53
C ILE A 98 13.85 -13.40 9.05
N SER A 99 14.67 -13.95 9.93
CA SER A 99 16.07 -14.27 9.66
C SER A 99 16.33 -15.77 9.67
N ASN A 100 17.27 -16.20 8.87
CA ASN A 100 17.77 -17.58 8.89
C ASN A 100 18.37 -17.92 10.26
N GLY A 101 18.05 -19.09 10.81
CA GLY A 101 18.48 -19.51 12.14
C GLY A 101 17.71 -18.87 13.30
N GLU A 102 16.65 -18.09 13.02
CA GLU A 102 15.84 -17.47 14.06
C GLU A 102 14.92 -18.50 14.75
N ALA A 103 14.83 -18.43 16.08
CA ALA A 103 13.83 -19.18 16.85
C ALA A 103 12.46 -18.49 16.68
N LEU A 104 11.58 -19.11 15.93
CA LEU A 104 10.27 -18.59 15.59
C LEU A 104 9.25 -19.73 15.56
N GLU A 105 8.23 -19.63 16.40
CA GLU A 105 7.17 -20.64 16.45
C GLU A 105 6.37 -20.65 15.14
N PHE A 106 6.31 -21.82 14.50
CA PHE A 106 5.68 -22.03 13.19
C PHE A 106 4.20 -21.57 13.15
N GLU A 107 3.40 -21.94 14.15
CA GLU A 107 1.98 -21.54 14.20
C GLU A 107 1.81 -20.03 14.42
N SER A 108 2.67 -19.42 15.24
CA SER A 108 2.68 -17.96 15.46
C SER A 108 2.95 -17.19 14.17
N LEU A 109 3.93 -17.63 13.35
CA LEU A 109 4.19 -17.02 12.07
C LEU A 109 2.99 -17.13 11.12
N LYS A 110 2.38 -18.29 11.05
CA LYS A 110 1.18 -18.52 10.23
C LYS A 110 0.03 -17.58 10.61
N GLU A 111 -0.24 -17.41 11.90
CA GLU A 111 -1.25 -16.48 12.39
C GLU A 111 -0.92 -15.02 12.05
N LYS A 112 0.34 -14.62 12.16
CA LYS A 112 0.80 -13.28 11.78
C LYS A 112 0.60 -13.03 10.28
N ILE A 113 0.95 -13.98 9.41
CA ILE A 113 0.77 -13.88 7.96
C ILE A 113 -0.73 -13.69 7.61
N ILE A 114 -1.62 -14.44 8.26
CA ILE A 114 -3.08 -14.26 8.08
C ILE A 114 -3.51 -12.85 8.51
N LYS A 115 -3.03 -12.38 9.67
CA LYS A 115 -3.33 -11.02 10.15
C LYS A 115 -2.81 -9.93 9.21
N LEU A 116 -1.74 -10.18 8.49
CA LEU A 116 -1.21 -9.28 7.47
C LEU A 116 -2.03 -9.26 6.17
N GLY A 117 -3.15 -10.00 6.09
CA GLY A 117 -4.06 -10.00 4.95
C GLY A 117 -3.65 -10.91 3.79
N TYR A 118 -2.73 -11.85 4.03
CA TYR A 118 -2.37 -12.85 3.01
C TYR A 118 -3.45 -13.93 2.90
N ASP A 119 -3.83 -14.26 1.66
CA ASP A 119 -4.78 -15.32 1.37
C ASP A 119 -4.11 -16.70 1.45
N ARG A 120 -4.74 -17.62 2.17
CA ARG A 120 -4.23 -18.98 2.25
C ARG A 120 -4.68 -19.82 1.07
N GLU A 121 -3.70 -20.36 0.34
CA GLU A 121 -3.92 -21.19 -0.84
C GLU A 121 -3.30 -22.58 -0.67
N ALA A 122 -3.68 -23.53 -1.54
CA ALA A 122 -3.06 -24.84 -1.60
C ALA A 122 -1.61 -24.78 -2.11
N GLN A 123 -1.36 -23.84 -3.03
CA GLN A 123 -0.07 -23.50 -3.61
C GLN A 123 -0.07 -22.01 -3.96
N VAL A 124 1.07 -21.37 -3.78
CA VAL A 124 1.25 -19.97 -4.14
C VAL A 124 1.42 -19.85 -5.66
N ASP A 125 0.62 -19.00 -6.29
CA ASP A 125 0.68 -18.69 -7.72
C ASP A 125 0.67 -17.18 -8.02
N GLY A 126 0.49 -16.32 -7.00
CA GLY A 126 0.50 -14.88 -7.15
C GLY A 126 0.78 -14.10 -5.87
N PRO A 127 1.09 -12.79 -6.00
CA PRO A 127 1.32 -11.91 -4.86
C PRO A 127 0.13 -11.85 -3.89
N GLY A 128 0.42 -11.71 -2.58
CA GLY A 128 -0.57 -11.66 -1.53
C GLY A 128 -1.11 -13.03 -1.08
N GLN A 129 -0.47 -14.12 -1.53
CA GLN A 129 -0.84 -15.49 -1.17
C GLN A 129 0.21 -16.15 -0.28
N PHE A 130 -0.22 -17.12 0.52
CA PHE A 130 0.67 -18.03 1.22
C PHE A 130 0.12 -19.47 1.23
N ALA A 131 1.01 -20.44 1.34
CA ALA A 131 0.68 -21.86 1.44
C ALA A 131 1.50 -22.53 2.55
N VAL A 132 0.94 -23.57 3.17
CA VAL A 132 1.59 -24.33 4.25
C VAL A 132 1.62 -25.80 3.88
N ARG A 133 2.82 -26.41 3.92
CA ARG A 133 3.04 -27.83 3.63
C ARG A 133 4.06 -28.43 4.61
N GLY A 134 3.57 -29.19 5.58
CA GLY A 134 4.46 -29.73 6.63
C GLY A 134 5.14 -28.61 7.41
N GLY A 135 6.46 -28.62 7.48
CA GLY A 135 7.29 -27.56 8.08
C GLY A 135 7.72 -26.45 7.11
N ILE A 136 6.94 -26.21 6.04
CA ILE A 136 7.26 -25.22 5.00
C ILE A 136 6.14 -24.21 4.91
N ILE A 137 6.50 -22.93 4.89
CA ILE A 137 5.63 -21.82 4.53
C ILE A 137 6.15 -21.21 3.23
N ASP A 138 5.34 -21.26 2.19
CA ASP A 138 5.53 -20.52 0.96
C ASP A 138 4.71 -19.24 1.03
N ILE A 139 5.31 -18.09 0.79
CA ILE A 139 4.62 -16.78 0.78
C ILE A 139 5.05 -15.97 -0.43
N TYR A 140 4.11 -15.26 -1.05
CA TYR A 140 4.40 -14.33 -2.12
C TYR A 140 4.11 -12.90 -1.65
N PRO A 141 5.11 -12.19 -1.10
CA PRO A 141 4.92 -10.81 -0.66
C PRO A 141 4.49 -9.91 -1.82
N LEU A 142 3.69 -8.88 -1.54
CA LEU A 142 3.23 -7.93 -2.56
C LEU A 142 4.37 -7.15 -3.20
N THR A 143 5.41 -6.87 -2.43
CA THR A 143 6.53 -6.01 -2.82
C THR A 143 7.71 -6.77 -3.42
N GLU A 144 7.61 -8.09 -3.52
CA GLU A 144 8.66 -8.94 -4.07
C GLU A 144 8.31 -9.45 -5.48
N GLU A 145 9.34 -9.70 -6.29
CA GLU A 145 9.17 -10.25 -7.65
C GLU A 145 8.98 -11.76 -7.66
N LEU A 146 9.51 -12.45 -6.65
CA LEU A 146 9.47 -13.90 -6.51
C LEU A 146 8.88 -14.29 -5.16
N PRO A 147 8.16 -15.43 -5.09
CA PRO A 147 7.72 -15.97 -3.83
C PRO A 147 8.90 -16.50 -3.01
N ILE A 148 8.69 -16.59 -1.71
CA ILE A 148 9.69 -16.97 -0.73
C ILE A 148 9.23 -18.25 -0.04
N ARG A 149 10.14 -19.20 0.10
CA ARG A 149 9.98 -20.45 0.87
C ARG A 149 10.77 -20.36 2.14
N ILE A 150 10.08 -20.58 3.27
CA ILE A 150 10.66 -20.61 4.60
C ILE A 150 10.52 -22.06 5.10
N GLU A 151 11.62 -22.72 5.35
CA GLU A 151 11.66 -24.07 5.90
C GLU A 151 11.97 -24.01 7.38
N PHE A 152 11.29 -24.86 8.15
CA PHE A 152 11.42 -24.94 9.59
C PHE A 152 11.93 -26.31 10.02
N TRP A 153 12.81 -26.30 11.02
CA TRP A 153 13.17 -27.46 11.80
C TRP A 153 12.67 -27.27 13.24
N GLY A 154 11.51 -27.85 13.56
CA GLY A 154 10.80 -27.52 14.80
C GLY A 154 10.34 -26.07 14.80
N ASP A 155 10.78 -25.29 15.81
CA ASP A 155 10.50 -23.86 15.97
C ASP A 155 11.72 -22.99 15.59
N GLU A 156 12.55 -23.45 14.69
CA GLU A 156 13.70 -22.72 14.17
C GLU A 156 13.60 -22.60 12.64
N VAL A 157 13.89 -21.42 12.09
CA VAL A 157 13.98 -21.17 10.66
C VAL A 157 15.26 -21.80 10.13
N ASP A 158 15.15 -22.93 9.41
CA ASP A 158 16.27 -23.69 8.86
C ASP A 158 16.82 -23.08 7.57
N SER A 159 15.94 -22.62 6.70
CA SER A 159 16.33 -21.94 5.45
C SER A 159 15.27 -21.00 4.91
N ILE A 160 15.73 -19.94 4.24
CA ILE A 160 14.89 -18.98 3.51
C ILE A 160 15.41 -18.89 2.07
N ARG A 161 14.52 -19.02 1.10
CA ARG A 161 14.91 -18.93 -0.32
C ARG A 161 13.78 -18.41 -1.21
N THR A 162 14.13 -17.71 -2.28
CA THR A 162 13.18 -17.44 -3.37
C THR A 162 13.01 -18.68 -4.22
N PHE A 163 11.87 -18.80 -4.90
CA PHE A 163 11.61 -19.87 -5.85
C PHE A 163 10.77 -19.40 -7.03
N ASP A 164 10.86 -20.12 -8.11
CA ASP A 164 10.08 -19.89 -9.32
C ASP A 164 8.71 -20.59 -9.23
N VAL A 165 7.64 -19.85 -9.49
CA VAL A 165 6.24 -20.30 -9.32
C VAL A 165 5.94 -21.53 -10.18
N ASP A 166 6.37 -21.50 -11.44
CA ASP A 166 6.01 -22.53 -12.43
C ASP A 166 6.76 -23.85 -12.18
N SER A 167 8.08 -23.74 -11.99
CA SER A 167 8.95 -24.91 -11.81
C SER A 167 9.08 -25.36 -10.36
N GLN A 168 8.67 -24.56 -9.40
CA GLN A 168 8.84 -24.78 -7.94
C GLN A 168 10.29 -24.93 -7.49
N ARG A 169 11.27 -24.52 -8.33
CA ARG A 169 12.70 -24.63 -8.05
C ARG A 169 13.18 -23.40 -7.31
N SER A 170 14.06 -23.63 -6.35
CA SER A 170 14.79 -22.55 -5.66
C SER A 170 15.63 -21.75 -6.63
N VAL A 171 15.62 -20.42 -6.46
CA VAL A 171 16.39 -19.46 -7.27
C VAL A 171 17.57 -18.94 -6.45
N GLU A 172 17.34 -18.40 -5.26
CA GLU A 172 18.35 -17.78 -4.42
C GLU A 172 18.10 -18.07 -2.93
N ASN A 173 19.18 -18.25 -2.15
CA ASN A 173 19.09 -18.32 -0.69
C ASN A 173 19.18 -16.92 -0.10
N LEU A 174 18.37 -16.68 0.93
CA LEU A 174 18.29 -15.40 1.63
C LEU A 174 18.67 -15.57 3.09
N GLU A 175 19.40 -14.60 3.64
CA GLU A 175 19.72 -14.54 5.06
C GLU A 175 18.55 -13.97 5.88
N GLN A 176 17.77 -13.09 5.28
CA GLN A 176 16.67 -12.39 5.90
C GLN A 176 15.61 -11.98 4.87
N ILE A 177 14.37 -11.91 5.31
CA ILE A 177 13.27 -11.34 4.52
C ILE A 177 12.50 -10.32 5.34
N VAL A 178 11.85 -9.39 4.63
CA VAL A 178 10.93 -8.40 5.18
C VAL A 178 9.59 -8.59 4.48
N ILE A 179 8.53 -8.80 5.24
CA ILE A 179 7.18 -9.04 4.73
C ILE A 179 6.32 -7.86 5.15
N TYR A 180 5.81 -7.14 4.16
CA TYR A 180 4.85 -6.05 4.32
C TYR A 180 3.41 -6.58 4.34
N PRO A 181 2.47 -5.85 4.95
CA PRO A 181 1.05 -6.19 4.88
C PRO A 181 0.56 -6.36 3.42
N ALA A 182 -0.31 -7.33 3.21
CA ALA A 182 -0.96 -7.58 1.91
C ALA A 182 -2.29 -6.80 1.74
N ASP A 183 -2.74 -6.11 2.78
CA ASP A 183 -3.87 -5.19 2.77
C ASP A 183 -3.44 -3.86 3.41
N ASP A 184 -3.75 -2.75 2.76
CA ASP A 184 -3.47 -1.40 3.24
C ASP A 184 -4.53 -0.85 4.21
N ARG A 185 -5.48 -1.70 4.67
CA ARG A 185 -6.60 -1.37 5.57
C ARG A 185 -6.58 -2.09 6.90
N LEU A 186 -5.53 -2.86 7.19
CA LEU A 186 -5.50 -3.72 8.38
C LEU A 186 -5.77 -2.96 9.66
N GLY A 187 -6.82 -3.37 10.33
CA GLY A 187 -7.19 -3.28 11.74
C GLY A 187 -6.73 -2.09 12.58
N SER A 188 -6.70 -0.87 12.01
CA SER A 188 -6.22 0.32 12.72
C SER A 188 -7.36 1.06 13.43
N ASP A 189 -7.13 1.44 14.70
CA ASP A 189 -7.98 2.36 15.45
C ASP A 189 -7.74 3.83 15.04
N ARG A 190 -6.62 4.11 14.38
CA ARG A 190 -6.25 5.44 13.89
C ARG A 190 -6.19 5.47 12.39
N LYS A 191 -7.19 6.07 11.79
CA LYS A 191 -7.26 6.29 10.35
C LYS A 191 -6.63 7.64 10.00
N VAL A 192 -5.72 7.62 9.01
CA VAL A 192 -5.04 8.81 8.50
C VAL A 192 -5.14 8.87 6.97
N SER A 193 -5.09 10.08 6.41
CA SER A 193 -4.93 10.25 4.97
C SER A 193 -3.48 9.96 4.56
N PHE A 194 -3.25 9.53 3.33
CA PHE A 194 -1.91 9.33 2.79
C PHE A 194 -1.01 10.56 2.93
N ILE A 195 -1.55 11.78 2.89
CA ILE A 195 -0.78 13.01 3.09
C ILE A 195 -0.10 13.07 4.48
N ASN A 196 -0.61 12.35 5.48
CA ASN A 196 -0.05 12.32 6.83
C ASN A 196 1.26 11.51 6.92
N TYR A 197 1.62 10.76 5.89
CA TYR A 197 2.92 10.07 5.79
C TYR A 197 4.07 11.02 5.43
N PHE A 198 3.78 12.29 5.11
CA PHE A 198 4.78 13.28 4.75
C PHE A 198 5.01 14.27 5.89
N ASP A 199 6.28 14.49 6.25
CA ASP A 199 6.63 15.59 7.16
C ASP A 199 6.57 16.93 6.42
N PRO A 200 5.72 17.89 6.84
CA PRO A 200 5.63 19.20 6.19
C PRO A 200 6.93 19.99 6.16
N LYS A 201 7.87 19.72 7.06
CA LYS A 201 9.17 20.41 7.13
C LYS A 201 10.20 19.81 6.16
N ASP A 202 9.99 18.57 5.75
CA ASP A 202 10.92 17.80 4.92
C ASP A 202 10.29 17.37 3.58
N THR A 203 9.19 18.00 3.20
CA THR A 203 8.47 17.68 1.96
C THR A 203 8.21 18.95 1.14
N LEU A 204 8.61 18.92 -0.13
CA LEU A 204 8.24 19.94 -1.12
C LEU A 204 7.04 19.44 -1.94
N VAL A 205 5.98 20.24 -2.00
CA VAL A 205 4.74 19.89 -2.70
C VAL A 205 4.59 20.69 -4.00
N PHE A 206 4.28 20.00 -5.08
CA PHE A 206 3.90 20.60 -6.37
C PHE A 206 2.45 20.25 -6.67
N LEU A 207 1.63 21.29 -6.90
CA LEU A 207 0.23 21.15 -7.29
C LEU A 207 0.05 21.56 -8.75
N ASP A 208 -0.37 20.63 -9.61
CA ASP A 208 -0.70 20.91 -11.00
C ASP A 208 -2.12 21.46 -11.12
N GLU A 209 -2.27 22.68 -11.63
CA GLU A 209 -3.57 23.34 -11.81
C GLU A 209 -4.44 23.34 -10.52
N PRO A 210 -4.08 24.06 -9.43
CA PRO A 210 -4.72 23.92 -8.12
C PRO A 210 -6.26 24.07 -8.14
N ALA A 211 -6.79 24.96 -8.95
CA ALA A 211 -8.26 25.13 -9.08
C ALA A 211 -8.93 23.86 -9.62
N ARG A 212 -8.27 23.18 -10.56
CA ARG A 212 -8.77 21.94 -11.15
C ARG A 212 -8.64 20.74 -10.18
N LEU A 213 -7.59 20.73 -9.35
CA LEU A 213 -7.46 19.74 -8.28
C LEU A 213 -8.64 19.84 -7.32
N LEU A 214 -9.02 21.04 -6.89
CA LEU A 214 -10.17 21.28 -6.02
C LEU A 214 -11.48 20.83 -6.65
N GLU A 215 -11.70 21.15 -7.91
CA GLU A 215 -12.88 20.71 -8.66
C GLU A 215 -12.95 19.17 -8.69
N LYS A 216 -11.84 18.51 -9.02
CA LYS A 216 -11.77 17.05 -9.05
C LYS A 216 -12.01 16.41 -7.69
N GLY A 217 -11.41 16.95 -6.62
CA GLY A 217 -11.64 16.48 -5.27
C GLY A 217 -13.12 16.53 -4.87
N ARG A 218 -13.77 17.67 -5.12
CA ARG A 218 -15.20 17.83 -4.83
C ARG A 218 -16.11 16.93 -5.68
N LEU A 219 -15.73 16.66 -6.93
CA LEU A 219 -16.47 15.70 -7.76
C LEU A 219 -16.38 14.30 -7.20
N ALA A 220 -15.17 13.84 -6.84
CA ALA A 220 -14.98 12.53 -6.21
C ALA A 220 -15.74 12.41 -4.88
N GLU A 221 -15.69 13.45 -4.03
CA GLU A 221 -16.44 13.54 -2.77
C GLU A 221 -17.95 13.39 -3.01
N ASN A 222 -18.51 14.13 -3.96
CA ASN A 222 -19.94 14.04 -4.29
C ASN A 222 -20.33 12.66 -4.85
N GLU A 223 -19.46 12.00 -5.59
CA GLU A 223 -19.70 10.65 -6.10
C GLU A 223 -19.75 9.62 -4.96
N VAL A 224 -18.82 9.72 -4.01
CA VAL A 224 -18.80 8.85 -2.82
C VAL A 224 -20.03 9.07 -1.94
N GLU A 225 -20.40 10.33 -1.69
CA GLU A 225 -21.60 10.65 -0.90
C GLU A 225 -22.88 10.09 -1.54
N LYS A 226 -23.07 10.27 -2.84
CA LYS A 226 -24.21 9.68 -3.57
C LYS A 226 -24.21 8.14 -3.50
N ALA A 227 -23.04 7.51 -3.60
CA ALA A 227 -22.93 6.06 -3.47
C ALA A 227 -23.30 5.60 -2.06
N ARG A 228 -22.94 6.37 -1.01
CA ARG A 228 -23.34 6.11 0.38
C ARG A 228 -24.86 6.25 0.56
N GLU A 229 -25.46 7.30 0.02
CA GLU A 229 -26.92 7.51 0.07
C GLU A 229 -27.66 6.35 -0.60
N ASN A 230 -27.26 5.97 -1.82
CA ASN A 230 -27.87 4.86 -2.55
C ASN A 230 -27.77 3.52 -1.79
N ARG A 231 -26.61 3.26 -1.16
CA ARG A 231 -26.41 2.05 -0.33
C ARG A 231 -27.30 2.09 0.92
N ALA A 232 -27.38 3.23 1.61
CA ALA A 232 -28.24 3.36 2.78
C ALA A 232 -29.71 3.04 2.46
N GLU A 233 -30.21 3.51 1.31
CA GLU A 233 -31.56 3.18 0.82
C GLU A 233 -31.71 1.68 0.50
N GLU A 234 -30.66 1.04 -0.04
CA GLU A 234 -30.66 -0.39 -0.34
C GLU A 234 -30.62 -1.24 0.94
N MET A 235 -29.82 -0.83 1.93
CA MET A 235 -29.76 -1.46 3.26
C MET A 235 -31.11 -1.41 3.99
N GLU A 236 -31.83 -0.28 3.92
CA GLU A 236 -33.19 -0.18 4.47
C GLU A 236 -34.15 -1.16 3.81
N ARG A 237 -33.94 -1.47 2.52
CA ARG A 237 -34.78 -2.41 1.77
C ARG A 237 -34.43 -3.87 2.00
N THR A 238 -33.13 -4.20 2.13
CA THR A 238 -32.64 -5.60 2.20
C THR A 238 -32.39 -6.08 3.62
N GLY A 239 -32.15 -5.15 4.57
CA GLY A 239 -31.78 -5.47 5.94
C GLY A 239 -30.34 -5.94 6.13
N GLU A 240 -29.50 -5.86 5.07
CA GLU A 240 -28.07 -6.15 5.13
C GLU A 240 -27.33 -4.91 5.68
N MET A 241 -26.55 -5.09 6.73
CA MET A 241 -25.75 -4.00 7.31
C MET A 241 -24.32 -4.07 6.73
N GLU A 242 -24.03 -3.16 5.82
CA GLU A 242 -22.69 -2.95 5.29
C GLU A 242 -22.25 -1.51 5.60
N GLU A 243 -21.18 -1.34 6.36
CA GLU A 243 -20.66 0.00 6.67
C GLU A 243 -20.07 0.62 5.40
N ALA A 244 -20.53 1.81 5.06
CA ALA A 244 -19.93 2.58 3.99
C ALA A 244 -18.53 3.07 4.42
N PRO A 245 -17.52 3.04 3.54
CA PRO A 245 -16.17 3.49 3.88
C PRO A 245 -16.18 4.96 4.29
N GLU A 246 -15.47 5.28 5.35
CA GLU A 246 -15.16 6.66 5.71
C GLU A 246 -14.09 7.20 4.76
N PHE A 247 -14.07 8.50 4.57
CA PHE A 247 -13.10 9.15 3.67
C PHE A 247 -12.80 10.59 4.12
N PHE A 248 -11.64 11.11 3.73
CA PHE A 248 -11.25 12.50 3.96
C PHE A 248 -11.85 13.42 2.90
N THR A 249 -12.51 14.47 3.35
CA THR A 249 -13.09 15.49 2.46
C THR A 249 -12.02 16.33 1.77
N THR A 250 -12.36 16.94 0.65
CA THR A 250 -11.48 17.87 -0.07
C THR A 250 -11.00 19.01 0.83
N ASP A 251 -11.87 19.53 1.70
CA ASP A 251 -11.51 20.62 2.61
C ASP A 251 -10.53 20.19 3.71
N GLU A 252 -10.60 18.95 4.18
CA GLU A 252 -9.62 18.38 5.12
C GLU A 252 -8.27 18.20 4.44
N ILE A 253 -8.25 17.66 3.22
CA ILE A 253 -7.03 17.50 2.42
C ILE A 253 -6.34 18.85 2.19
N ILE A 254 -7.10 19.89 1.85
CA ILE A 254 -6.57 21.24 1.68
C ILE A 254 -5.95 21.78 2.98
N LYS A 255 -6.59 21.56 4.13
CA LYS A 255 -6.04 21.96 5.43
C LYS A 255 -4.70 21.27 5.71
N PHE A 256 -4.56 20.00 5.29
CA PHE A 256 -3.27 19.31 5.40
C PHE A 256 -2.24 19.90 4.43
N LEU A 257 -2.58 20.08 3.14
CA LEU A 257 -1.69 20.65 2.12
C LEU A 257 -1.15 22.04 2.51
N ASN A 258 -1.97 22.88 3.15
CA ASN A 258 -1.56 24.21 3.60
C ASN A 258 -0.45 24.21 4.66
N LYS A 259 -0.06 23.07 5.21
CA LYS A 259 1.05 22.95 6.16
C LYS A 259 2.41 22.81 5.47
N PHE A 260 2.40 22.49 4.18
CA PHE A 260 3.61 22.23 3.40
C PHE A 260 4.13 23.48 2.68
N CYS A 261 5.41 23.45 2.35
CA CYS A 261 6.00 24.40 1.41
C CYS A 261 5.57 24.02 -0.02
N MET A 262 4.92 24.94 -0.70
CA MET A 262 4.41 24.73 -2.05
C MET A 262 5.13 25.62 -3.08
#